data_c12538e82e65f62c537a19d988c71876
#
_entry.id   c12538e82e65f62c537a19d988c71876
#
_cell.length_a   1.000
_cell.length_b   1.000
_cell.length_c   1.000
_cell.angle_alpha   90.00
_cell.angle_beta   90.00
_cell.angle_gamma   90.00
#
_symmetry.space_group_name_H-M   'P 1'
#
loop_
_entity.id
_entity.type
_entity.pdbx_description
1 polymer ?
#
loop_
_entity_poly.entity_id
_entity_poly.type
_entity_poly.pdbx_seq_one_letter_code
_entity_poly.pdbx_strand_id
1 'polypeptide(L)'
;MKKVTKSTAKHSVNRRRFIKGAAAGAAGAAMLVGDQAVTAQTQSGNPDQSANISSEDGGANGNEGVGRSPKVDSFIVENPGSDYMVDVFRALDLEYCASNCGSSFDGLQESIVNHGNNQMPEFLTCLHEESSVAMAHGYAKIAGKPMMALFHGTVGLQHATMAIYNAYVDRVPVYMAVGLDYDGPVSAHNATDLAAIVRNFVKWDHQPNSLTDFGRAAMRAYTLATTPPMAPVLLVLDAAQQKAPLETAPSIPRLSLPKFPSADINSVKEIARLLVDADNPRINTGQAARTQEGIDLLVELAELLQLPVDGVNNRLNFPSRHPLQGTGTGVPDLILNLEPGARIGTTPSTPR
;
A
#
# COMPACT_ATOMS: atom_id res chain seq x y z
N MET A 1 30.70 61.64 -12.50
CA MET A 1 29.93 60.61 -11.81
C MET A 1 28.78 60.14 -12.72
N LYS A 2 28.95 59.01 -13.41
CA LYS A 2 27.89 58.40 -14.29
C LYS A 2 27.09 57.38 -13.50
N LYS A 3 25.78 57.61 -13.39
CA LYS A 3 24.81 56.66 -12.80
C LYS A 3 24.58 55.51 -13.77
N VAL A 4 24.86 54.28 -13.33
CA VAL A 4 24.50 53.04 -14.03
C VAL A 4 23.16 52.59 -13.51
N THR A 5 22.13 52.62 -14.36
CA THR A 5 20.80 52.03 -14.11
C THR A 5 20.83 50.57 -14.53
N LYS A 6 20.65 49.66 -13.57
CA LYS A 6 20.41 48.22 -13.83
C LYS A 6 18.96 48.00 -14.22
N SER A 7 18.72 47.60 -15.45
CA SER A 7 17.43 47.08 -15.94
C SER A 7 17.29 45.61 -15.56
N THR A 8 16.31 45.28 -14.73
CA THR A 8 15.90 43.89 -14.45
C THR A 8 14.80 43.50 -15.42
N ALA A 9 15.16 42.81 -16.49
CA ALA A 9 14.19 42.21 -17.39
C ALA A 9 13.57 40.96 -16.74
N LYS A 10 12.28 41.02 -16.39
CA LYS A 10 11.49 39.87 -16.02
C LYS A 10 11.17 39.04 -17.28
N HIS A 11 11.83 37.89 -17.45
CA HIS A 11 11.44 36.92 -18.48
C HIS A 11 10.18 36.18 -18.03
N SER A 12 9.01 36.58 -18.51
CA SER A 12 7.80 35.77 -18.42
C SER A 12 7.82 34.73 -19.54
N VAL A 13 7.92 33.44 -19.17
CA VAL A 13 7.83 32.34 -20.14
C VAL A 13 6.37 32.17 -20.55
N ASN A 14 6.08 32.47 -21.83
CA ASN A 14 4.74 32.30 -22.37
C ASN A 14 4.43 30.82 -22.59
N ARG A 15 3.41 30.30 -21.86
CA ARG A 15 2.97 28.90 -21.86
C ARG A 15 2.76 28.32 -23.25
N ARG A 16 2.23 29.10 -24.20
CA ARG A 16 2.04 28.67 -25.60
C ARG A 16 3.36 28.48 -26.36
N ARG A 17 4.40 29.23 -26.02
CA ARG A 17 5.73 29.06 -26.62
C ARG A 17 6.44 27.83 -26.06
N PHE A 18 6.26 27.53 -24.80
CA PHE A 18 6.81 26.32 -24.16
C PHE A 18 6.21 25.04 -24.76
N ILE A 19 4.87 24.99 -24.96
CA ILE A 19 4.19 23.82 -25.56
C ILE A 19 4.60 23.62 -27.04
N LYS A 20 4.78 24.70 -27.82
CA LYS A 20 5.28 24.61 -29.20
C LYS A 20 6.75 24.17 -29.28
N GLY A 21 7.59 24.54 -28.32
CA GLY A 21 8.97 24.09 -28.24
C GLY A 21 9.09 22.60 -27.86
N ALA A 22 8.24 22.12 -26.96
CA ALA A 22 8.20 20.71 -26.57
C ALA A 22 7.70 19.79 -27.71
N ALA A 23 6.73 20.24 -28.49
CA ALA A 23 6.24 19.50 -29.67
C ALA A 23 7.28 19.41 -30.80
N ALA A 24 8.10 20.46 -31.00
CA ALA A 24 9.18 20.45 -31.96
C ALA A 24 10.38 19.58 -31.52
N GLY A 25 10.65 19.50 -30.22
CA GLY A 25 11.67 18.62 -29.65
C GLY A 25 11.33 17.13 -29.77
N ALA A 26 10.07 16.77 -29.63
CA ALA A 26 9.61 15.37 -29.79
C ALA A 26 9.68 14.89 -31.23
N ALA A 27 9.44 15.77 -32.22
CA ALA A 27 9.57 15.44 -33.63
C ALA A 27 11.05 15.29 -34.10
N GLY A 28 11.99 15.98 -33.43
CA GLY A 28 13.42 15.89 -33.73
C GLY A 28 14.10 14.62 -33.18
N ALA A 29 13.58 14.06 -32.09
CA ALA A 29 14.11 12.83 -31.51
C ALA A 29 13.69 11.56 -32.28
N ALA A 30 12.63 11.63 -33.09
CA ALA A 30 12.17 10.50 -33.91
C ALA A 30 12.98 10.30 -35.21
N MET A 31 13.84 11.24 -35.60
CA MET A 31 14.62 11.16 -36.84
C MET A 31 16.08 10.68 -36.64
N LEU A 32 16.49 10.29 -35.44
CA LEU A 32 17.86 9.80 -35.16
C LEU A 32 17.98 8.33 -34.77
N VAL A 33 16.90 7.54 -34.91
CA VAL A 33 16.98 6.08 -34.82
C VAL A 33 17.02 5.53 -36.24
N GLY A 34 18.24 5.32 -36.72
CA GLY A 34 18.51 4.72 -37.99
C GLY A 34 18.00 3.26 -38.06
N ASP A 35 17.49 2.95 -39.22
CA ASP A 35 17.08 1.68 -39.78
C ASP A 35 17.93 0.48 -39.27
N GLN A 36 17.40 -0.26 -38.32
CA GLN A 36 17.74 -1.64 -38.10
C GLN A 36 16.41 -2.42 -38.15
N ALA A 37 16.14 -2.94 -39.33
CA ALA A 37 15.07 -3.88 -39.53
C ALA A 37 15.29 -5.14 -38.69
N VAL A 38 14.55 -5.27 -37.58
CA VAL A 38 14.42 -6.53 -36.86
C VAL A 38 13.42 -7.37 -37.67
N THR A 39 13.95 -8.27 -38.47
CA THR A 39 13.17 -9.33 -39.12
C THR A 39 12.66 -10.27 -38.03
N ALA A 40 11.38 -10.11 -37.68
CA ALA A 40 10.67 -11.13 -36.91
C ALA A 40 10.58 -12.37 -37.79
N GLN A 41 11.31 -13.45 -37.40
CA GLN A 41 11.11 -14.76 -37.96
C GLN A 41 9.74 -15.27 -37.49
N THR A 42 8.75 -15.18 -38.36
CA THR A 42 7.52 -15.97 -38.26
C THR A 42 7.87 -17.42 -38.49
N GLN A 43 7.88 -18.23 -37.41
CA GLN A 43 7.85 -19.69 -37.56
C GLN A 43 6.50 -20.03 -38.22
N SER A 44 6.59 -20.52 -39.46
CA SER A 44 5.51 -21.16 -40.18
C SER A 44 5.10 -22.43 -39.45
N GLY A 45 4.00 -22.36 -38.71
CA GLY A 45 3.30 -23.54 -38.19
C GLY A 45 2.70 -24.32 -39.35
N ASN A 46 2.87 -25.59 -39.27
CA ASN A 46 2.42 -26.64 -40.19
C ASN A 46 0.90 -26.53 -40.47
N PRO A 47 0.44 -26.46 -41.74
CA PRO A 47 -0.96 -26.37 -42.06
C PRO A 47 -1.62 -27.72 -42.27
N ASP A 48 -1.68 -28.56 -41.21
CA ASP A 48 -2.41 -29.84 -41.29
C ASP A 48 -3.01 -30.21 -39.93
N GLN A 49 -4.00 -29.45 -39.48
CA GLN A 49 -5.07 -29.93 -38.59
C GLN A 49 -6.30 -29.02 -38.77
N SER A 50 -6.92 -29.08 -39.94
CA SER A 50 -8.30 -28.63 -40.14
C SER A 50 -9.21 -29.72 -39.61
N ALA A 51 -9.66 -29.58 -38.34
CA ALA A 51 -10.79 -30.34 -37.85
C ALA A 51 -12.08 -29.79 -38.51
N ASN A 52 -12.72 -30.64 -39.27
CA ASN A 52 -14.04 -30.43 -39.87
C ASN A 52 -15.06 -30.05 -38.77
N ILE A 53 -15.52 -28.80 -38.78
CA ILE A 53 -16.75 -28.41 -38.11
C ILE A 53 -17.80 -28.34 -39.19
N SER A 54 -18.67 -29.37 -39.23
CA SER A 54 -19.87 -29.40 -40.07
C SER A 54 -20.81 -28.28 -39.63
N SER A 55 -21.05 -27.33 -40.52
CA SER A 55 -22.11 -26.33 -40.43
C SER A 55 -23.39 -26.93 -40.97
N GLU A 56 -24.34 -27.26 -40.10
CA GLU A 56 -25.75 -27.32 -40.45
C GLU A 56 -26.53 -26.46 -39.43
N ASP A 57 -26.88 -25.25 -39.82
CA ASP A 57 -28.25 -24.76 -39.87
C ASP A 57 -28.30 -23.38 -40.51
N GLY A 58 -29.08 -23.28 -41.58
CA GLY A 58 -29.30 -22.08 -42.32
C GLY A 58 -30.33 -21.18 -41.67
N GLY A 59 -30.03 -19.89 -41.68
CA GLY A 59 -30.94 -18.82 -41.23
C GLY A 59 -30.33 -17.47 -41.56
N ALA A 60 -30.56 -17.00 -42.80
CA ALA A 60 -30.17 -15.66 -43.23
C ALA A 60 -30.93 -14.58 -42.43
N ASN A 61 -30.21 -13.73 -41.71
CA ASN A 61 -30.52 -12.29 -41.65
C ASN A 61 -29.28 -11.51 -41.14
N GLY A 62 -28.88 -10.56 -41.96
CA GLY A 62 -27.66 -9.79 -41.79
C GLY A 62 -27.66 -8.92 -40.54
N ASN A 63 -26.60 -9.06 -39.83
CA ASN A 63 -25.92 -8.00 -39.12
C ASN A 63 -24.47 -8.45 -38.92
N GLU A 64 -23.62 -8.19 -39.89
CA GLU A 64 -22.19 -8.40 -39.78
C GLU A 64 -21.62 -7.34 -38.86
N GLY A 65 -20.97 -7.74 -37.78
CA GLY A 65 -20.04 -6.85 -37.14
C GLY A 65 -19.85 -6.85 -35.64
N VAL A 66 -20.26 -7.87 -34.88
CA VAL A 66 -19.71 -8.09 -33.52
C VAL A 66 -19.42 -9.56 -33.41
N GLY A 67 -18.14 -9.92 -33.42
CA GLY A 67 -17.70 -11.28 -33.17
C GLY A 67 -18.34 -11.76 -31.85
N ARG A 68 -19.20 -12.79 -31.93
CA ARG A 68 -19.71 -13.46 -30.75
C ARG A 68 -18.51 -13.94 -29.95
N SER A 69 -18.35 -13.43 -28.74
CA SER A 69 -17.41 -14.00 -27.80
C SER A 69 -17.61 -15.52 -27.75
N PRO A 70 -16.55 -16.32 -27.80
CA PRO A 70 -16.69 -17.77 -27.69
C PRO A 70 -17.52 -18.07 -26.44
N LYS A 71 -18.46 -19.02 -26.52
CA LYS A 71 -19.13 -19.52 -25.32
C LYS A 71 -18.07 -20.14 -24.43
N VAL A 72 -17.69 -19.42 -23.38
CA VAL A 72 -16.88 -19.98 -22.32
C VAL A 72 -17.87 -20.74 -21.42
N ASP A 73 -17.64 -22.01 -21.19
CA ASP A 73 -18.37 -22.77 -20.18
C ASP A 73 -18.12 -22.07 -18.82
N SER A 74 -19.10 -21.33 -18.31
CA SER A 74 -19.01 -20.69 -17.01
C SER A 74 -19.16 -21.75 -15.94
N PHE A 75 -18.11 -21.93 -15.12
CA PHE A 75 -18.16 -22.78 -13.95
C PHE A 75 -18.62 -21.93 -12.74
N ILE A 76 -19.84 -22.16 -12.27
CA ILE A 76 -20.38 -21.44 -11.11
C ILE A 76 -20.18 -22.32 -9.87
N VAL A 77 -19.52 -21.79 -8.87
CA VAL A 77 -19.42 -22.40 -7.53
C VAL A 77 -20.39 -21.68 -6.61
N GLU A 78 -21.36 -22.43 -6.07
CA GLU A 78 -22.25 -21.90 -5.05
C GLU A 78 -21.55 -21.88 -3.69
N ASN A 79 -21.66 -20.77 -2.96
CA ASN A 79 -21.06 -20.55 -1.64
C ASN A 79 -19.55 -20.90 -1.60
N PRO A 80 -18.69 -20.25 -2.40
CA PRO A 80 -17.27 -20.52 -2.37
C PRO A 80 -16.63 -20.03 -1.06
N GLY A 81 -15.47 -20.60 -0.70
CA GLY A 81 -14.72 -20.19 0.48
C GLY A 81 -14.36 -18.70 0.52
N SER A 82 -14.24 -18.07 -0.63
CA SER A 82 -13.99 -16.63 -0.75
C SER A 82 -15.16 -15.76 -0.26
N ASP A 83 -16.41 -16.23 -0.28
CA ASP A 83 -17.54 -15.51 0.31
C ASP A 83 -17.33 -15.36 1.83
N TYR A 84 -16.93 -16.42 2.50
CA TYR A 84 -16.56 -16.36 3.92
C TYR A 84 -15.38 -15.41 4.16
N MET A 85 -14.37 -15.39 3.25
CA MET A 85 -13.24 -14.46 3.37
C MET A 85 -13.71 -13.00 3.31
N VAL A 86 -14.65 -12.68 2.42
CA VAL A 86 -15.24 -11.33 2.32
C VAL A 86 -15.98 -10.96 3.60
N ASP A 87 -16.77 -11.88 4.18
CA ASP A 87 -17.48 -11.62 5.44
C ASP A 87 -16.52 -11.38 6.61
N VAL A 88 -15.37 -12.06 6.63
CA VAL A 88 -14.30 -11.81 7.61
C VAL A 88 -13.69 -10.42 7.41
N PHE A 89 -13.43 -9.99 6.18
CA PHE A 89 -12.91 -8.65 5.90
C PHE A 89 -13.90 -7.54 6.27
N ARG A 90 -15.20 -7.79 6.09
CA ARG A 90 -16.27 -6.90 6.59
C ARG A 90 -16.26 -6.79 8.11
N ALA A 91 -16.08 -7.90 8.80
CA ALA A 91 -16.00 -7.92 10.27
C ALA A 91 -14.76 -7.18 10.82
N LEU A 92 -13.73 -6.96 9.98
CA LEU A 92 -12.54 -6.15 10.28
C LEU A 92 -12.71 -4.66 9.94
N ASP A 93 -13.86 -4.24 9.40
CA ASP A 93 -14.12 -2.86 8.95
C ASP A 93 -13.11 -2.37 7.88
N LEU A 94 -12.71 -3.28 6.97
CA LEU A 94 -11.88 -2.95 5.83
C LEU A 94 -12.76 -2.34 4.73
N GLU A 95 -12.71 -1.02 4.56
CA GLU A 95 -13.57 -0.30 3.61
C GLU A 95 -13.19 -0.51 2.15
N TYR A 96 -11.89 -0.58 1.88
CA TYR A 96 -11.35 -0.64 0.52
C TYR A 96 -10.33 -1.75 0.36
N CYS A 97 -10.29 -2.33 -0.85
CA CYS A 97 -9.29 -3.27 -1.30
C CYS A 97 -8.66 -2.75 -2.60
N ALA A 98 -7.47 -2.19 -2.53
CA ALA A 98 -6.73 -1.75 -3.73
C ALA A 98 -5.98 -2.92 -4.34
N SER A 99 -6.12 -3.14 -5.66
CA SER A 99 -5.54 -4.31 -6.32
C SER A 99 -5.27 -4.06 -7.80
N ASN A 100 -4.20 -4.66 -8.30
CA ASN A 100 -4.04 -4.98 -9.71
C ASN A 100 -4.49 -6.44 -9.91
N CYS A 101 -5.48 -6.66 -10.79
CA CYS A 101 -6.16 -7.95 -10.92
C CYS A 101 -5.20 -9.09 -11.29
N GLY A 102 -5.48 -10.29 -10.78
CA GLY A 102 -4.66 -11.46 -11.05
C GLY A 102 -5.37 -12.78 -10.75
N SER A 103 -5.06 -13.83 -11.53
CA SER A 103 -5.75 -15.13 -11.48
C SER A 103 -5.58 -15.90 -10.17
N SER A 104 -4.56 -15.62 -9.37
CA SER A 104 -4.34 -16.33 -8.09
C SER A 104 -5.34 -15.94 -6.99
N PHE A 105 -6.14 -14.89 -7.23
CA PHE A 105 -7.20 -14.46 -6.31
C PHE A 105 -8.51 -14.12 -7.04
N ASP A 106 -8.71 -14.69 -8.22
CA ASP A 106 -9.93 -14.48 -9.00
C ASP A 106 -11.20 -14.84 -8.19
N GLY A 107 -11.18 -15.96 -7.44
CA GLY A 107 -12.29 -16.33 -6.57
C GLY A 107 -12.60 -15.27 -5.51
N LEU A 108 -11.59 -14.70 -4.86
CA LEU A 108 -11.78 -13.63 -3.89
C LEU A 108 -12.29 -12.34 -4.54
N GLN A 109 -11.77 -11.97 -5.70
CA GLN A 109 -12.25 -10.81 -6.46
C GLN A 109 -13.71 -10.96 -6.86
N GLU A 110 -14.11 -12.12 -7.37
CA GLU A 110 -15.49 -12.44 -7.72
C GLU A 110 -16.40 -12.32 -6.49
N SER A 111 -15.98 -12.84 -5.35
CA SER A 111 -16.77 -12.73 -4.11
C SER A 111 -16.87 -11.32 -3.59
N ILE A 112 -15.82 -10.49 -3.68
CA ILE A 112 -15.90 -9.07 -3.31
C ILE A 112 -16.96 -8.36 -4.15
N VAL A 113 -16.98 -8.63 -5.46
CA VAL A 113 -17.90 -7.98 -6.40
C VAL A 113 -19.32 -8.53 -6.26
N ASN A 114 -19.49 -9.84 -6.26
CA ASN A 114 -20.81 -10.49 -6.33
C ASN A 114 -21.45 -10.66 -4.93
N HIS A 115 -20.82 -11.40 -4.03
CA HIS A 115 -21.30 -11.60 -2.66
C HIS A 115 -21.20 -10.31 -1.83
N GLY A 116 -20.09 -9.59 -2.01
CA GLY A 116 -19.79 -8.30 -1.39
C GLY A 116 -20.58 -7.13 -1.92
N ASN A 117 -21.22 -7.24 -3.08
CA ASN A 117 -21.80 -6.11 -3.83
C ASN A 117 -20.82 -4.96 -4.06
N ASN A 118 -19.54 -5.24 -4.05
CA ASN A 118 -18.44 -4.29 -4.15
C ASN A 118 -18.55 -3.10 -3.17
N GLN A 119 -18.90 -3.37 -1.91
CA GLN A 119 -19.14 -2.30 -0.93
C GLN A 119 -18.16 -2.32 0.24
N MET A 120 -17.88 -3.49 0.81
CA MET A 120 -17.04 -3.57 2.00
C MET A 120 -16.36 -4.95 2.06
N PRO A 121 -15.10 -5.02 1.59
CA PRO A 121 -14.32 -3.93 0.99
C PRO A 121 -14.78 -3.57 -0.43
N GLU A 122 -14.73 -2.29 -0.80
CA GLU A 122 -14.86 -1.86 -2.19
C GLU A 122 -13.57 -2.16 -2.94
N PHE A 123 -13.66 -2.89 -4.05
CA PHE A 123 -12.53 -3.26 -4.88
C PHE A 123 -12.13 -2.10 -5.80
N LEU A 124 -10.95 -1.56 -5.59
CA LEU A 124 -10.38 -0.45 -6.34
C LEU A 124 -9.29 -0.97 -7.27
N THR A 125 -9.55 -0.94 -8.57
CA THR A 125 -8.58 -1.38 -9.58
C THR A 125 -7.43 -0.40 -9.71
N CYS A 126 -6.21 -0.89 -9.52
CA CYS A 126 -4.96 -0.17 -9.74
C CYS A 126 -4.23 -0.72 -10.95
N LEU A 127 -3.42 0.12 -11.60
CA LEU A 127 -2.62 -0.30 -12.76
C LEU A 127 -1.35 -1.04 -12.35
N HIS A 128 -0.96 -0.97 -11.06
CA HIS A 128 0.27 -1.54 -10.55
C HIS A 128 0.15 -1.81 -9.05
N GLU A 129 0.74 -2.89 -8.57
CA GLU A 129 0.66 -3.31 -7.16
C GLU A 129 1.33 -2.32 -6.20
N GLU A 130 2.40 -1.66 -6.63
CA GLU A 130 3.03 -0.59 -5.88
C GLU A 130 2.06 0.55 -5.59
N SER A 131 1.23 0.92 -6.58
CA SER A 131 0.18 1.94 -6.42
C SER A 131 -0.89 1.50 -5.41
N SER A 132 -1.23 0.21 -5.37
CA SER A 132 -2.18 -0.35 -4.41
C SER A 132 -1.68 -0.19 -2.97
N VAL A 133 -0.41 -0.52 -2.72
CA VAL A 133 0.21 -0.34 -1.39
C VAL A 133 0.35 1.13 -1.04
N ALA A 134 0.79 1.97 -1.99
CA ALA A 134 0.94 3.41 -1.76
C ALA A 134 -0.40 4.07 -1.40
N MET A 135 -1.50 3.64 -2.04
CA MET A 135 -2.86 4.08 -1.71
C MET A 135 -3.25 3.65 -0.30
N ALA A 136 -3.06 2.36 0.05
CA ALA A 136 -3.34 1.84 1.38
C ALA A 136 -2.50 2.51 2.47
N HIS A 137 -1.22 2.80 2.18
CA HIS A 137 -0.31 3.54 3.05
C HIS A 137 -0.83 4.96 3.32
N GLY A 138 -1.20 5.70 2.26
CA GLY A 138 -1.75 7.06 2.38
C GLY A 138 -3.08 7.08 3.12
N TYR A 139 -3.99 6.15 2.79
CA TYR A 139 -5.27 6.00 3.46
C TYR A 139 -5.11 5.79 4.97
N ALA A 140 -4.25 4.85 5.39
CA ALA A 140 -4.06 4.56 6.80
C ALA A 140 -3.51 5.75 7.60
N LYS A 141 -2.70 6.61 6.99
CA LYS A 141 -2.19 7.84 7.63
C LYS A 141 -3.28 8.88 7.89
N ILE A 142 -4.30 8.92 7.05
CA ILE A 142 -5.38 9.91 7.14
C ILE A 142 -6.59 9.36 7.90
N ALA A 143 -7.01 8.12 7.59
CA ALA A 143 -8.18 7.49 8.19
C ALA A 143 -7.89 6.90 9.59
N GLY A 144 -6.61 6.70 9.94
CA GLY A 144 -6.22 6.11 11.24
C GLY A 144 -6.50 4.60 11.35
N LYS A 145 -6.91 3.94 10.27
CA LYS A 145 -7.19 2.50 10.21
C LYS A 145 -6.58 1.87 8.95
N PRO A 146 -6.32 0.55 8.95
CA PRO A 146 -5.75 -0.13 7.80
C PRO A 146 -6.68 -0.09 6.58
N MET A 147 -6.10 -0.09 5.40
CA MET A 147 -6.75 -0.41 4.13
C MET A 147 -6.13 -1.69 3.57
N MET A 148 -6.93 -2.49 2.87
CA MET A 148 -6.47 -3.72 2.26
C MET A 148 -5.77 -3.45 0.92
N ALA A 149 -4.66 -4.17 0.68
CA ALA A 149 -4.02 -4.30 -0.62
C ALA A 149 -3.93 -5.78 -1.00
N LEU A 150 -4.32 -6.14 -2.23
CA LEU A 150 -4.40 -7.52 -2.69
C LEU A 150 -3.52 -7.69 -3.94
N PHE A 151 -2.71 -8.75 -3.98
CA PHE A 151 -1.67 -8.96 -4.99
C PHE A 151 -1.79 -10.30 -5.69
N HIS A 152 -1.43 -10.31 -6.97
CA HIS A 152 -1.17 -11.54 -7.68
C HIS A 152 0.15 -12.16 -7.24
N GLY A 153 0.19 -13.45 -7.03
CA GLY A 153 1.32 -14.30 -6.70
C GLY A 153 2.71 -13.66 -6.60
N THR A 154 3.72 -14.33 -7.12
CA THR A 154 5.12 -13.88 -7.04
C THR A 154 5.34 -12.52 -7.68
N VAL A 155 4.81 -12.31 -8.89
CA VAL A 155 5.08 -11.09 -9.68
C VAL A 155 4.45 -9.85 -9.04
N GLY A 156 3.20 -9.94 -8.57
CA GLY A 156 2.52 -8.82 -7.95
C GLY A 156 3.15 -8.44 -6.60
N LEU A 157 3.51 -9.44 -5.78
CA LEU A 157 4.18 -9.18 -4.52
C LEU A 157 5.57 -8.57 -4.70
N GLN A 158 6.33 -9.00 -5.73
CA GLN A 158 7.61 -8.40 -6.07
C GLN A 158 7.45 -6.93 -6.50
N HIS A 159 6.45 -6.61 -7.34
CA HIS A 159 6.15 -5.24 -7.75
C HIS A 159 5.76 -4.35 -6.57
N ALA A 160 5.07 -4.89 -5.57
CA ALA A 160 4.66 -4.15 -4.37
C ALA A 160 5.79 -3.90 -3.37
N THR A 161 6.91 -4.64 -3.44
CA THR A 161 7.91 -4.75 -2.38
C THR A 161 8.46 -3.39 -1.94
N MET A 162 8.74 -2.46 -2.86
CA MET A 162 9.29 -1.15 -2.51
C MET A 162 8.30 -0.30 -1.72
N ALA A 163 7.02 -0.32 -2.10
CA ALA A 163 5.99 0.40 -1.37
C ALA A 163 5.69 -0.25 0.00
N ILE A 164 5.79 -1.59 0.10
CA ILE A 164 5.70 -2.32 1.38
C ILE A 164 6.84 -1.90 2.30
N TYR A 165 8.08 -1.83 1.79
CA TYR A 165 9.22 -1.33 2.55
C TYR A 165 9.00 0.10 3.06
N ASN A 166 8.47 0.99 2.23
CA ASN A 166 8.14 2.36 2.63
C ASN A 166 7.11 2.40 3.77
N ALA A 167 6.04 1.60 3.68
CA ALA A 167 5.03 1.51 4.73
C ALA A 167 5.60 0.92 6.04
N TYR A 168 6.51 -0.06 5.94
CA TYR A 168 7.20 -0.66 7.08
C TYR A 168 8.10 0.34 7.81
N VAL A 169 8.92 1.09 7.08
CA VAL A 169 9.81 2.12 7.66
C VAL A 169 9.01 3.26 8.28
N ASP A 170 7.89 3.64 7.66
CA ASP A 170 6.98 4.68 8.17
C ASP A 170 6.04 4.16 9.28
N ARG A 171 6.13 2.87 9.65
CA ARG A 171 5.29 2.25 10.69
C ARG A 171 3.80 2.45 10.45
N VAL A 172 3.37 2.22 9.23
CA VAL A 172 1.97 2.36 8.84
C VAL A 172 1.32 0.98 8.70
N PRO A 173 0.15 0.76 9.29
CA PRO A 173 -0.57 -0.49 9.18
C PRO A 173 -1.17 -0.61 7.77
N VAL A 174 -0.64 -1.52 6.95
CA VAL A 174 -1.25 -1.94 5.68
C VAL A 174 -1.67 -3.40 5.83
N TYR A 175 -2.92 -3.69 5.55
CA TYR A 175 -3.46 -5.04 5.58
C TYR A 175 -3.30 -5.68 4.20
N MET A 176 -2.40 -6.64 4.07
CA MET A 176 -2.07 -7.21 2.77
C MET A 176 -2.52 -8.65 2.64
N ALA A 177 -2.97 -9.01 1.45
CA ALA A 177 -3.20 -10.37 1.04
C ALA A 177 -2.57 -10.62 -0.34
N VAL A 178 -2.12 -11.84 -0.57
CA VAL A 178 -1.57 -12.30 -1.85
C VAL A 178 -2.17 -13.64 -2.20
N GLY A 179 -2.62 -13.78 -3.43
CA GLY A 179 -3.11 -15.07 -3.92
C GLY A 179 -1.96 -16.02 -4.25
N LEU A 180 -2.13 -17.29 -3.95
CA LEU A 180 -1.22 -18.37 -4.27
C LEU A 180 -2.01 -19.54 -4.86
N ASP A 181 -1.57 -20.08 -5.98
CA ASP A 181 -2.02 -21.37 -6.46
C ASP A 181 -1.03 -22.43 -5.96
N TYR A 182 -1.36 -23.04 -4.80
CA TYR A 182 -0.41 -23.90 -4.10
C TYR A 182 0.07 -25.10 -4.95
N ASP A 183 -0.83 -25.69 -5.74
CA ASP A 183 -0.53 -26.81 -6.61
C ASP A 183 -0.03 -26.38 -8.00
N GLY A 184 0.01 -25.08 -8.26
CA GLY A 184 0.45 -24.53 -9.52
C GLY A 184 1.97 -24.57 -9.70
N PRO A 185 2.46 -24.68 -10.94
CA PRO A 185 3.90 -24.68 -11.23
C PRO A 185 4.52 -23.30 -10.95
N VAL A 186 5.82 -23.28 -10.67
CA VAL A 186 6.57 -22.00 -10.47
C VAL A 186 6.43 -21.06 -11.67
N SER A 187 6.31 -21.61 -12.88
CA SER A 187 6.07 -20.83 -14.11
C SER A 187 4.73 -20.09 -14.13
N ALA A 188 3.78 -20.47 -13.28
CA ALA A 188 2.51 -19.78 -13.10
C ALA A 188 2.55 -18.73 -11.96
N HIS A 189 3.71 -18.11 -11.74
CA HIS A 189 3.92 -17.06 -10.75
C HIS A 189 3.79 -17.50 -9.28
N ASN A 190 4.06 -18.78 -9.02
CA ASN A 190 4.05 -19.37 -7.68
C ASN A 190 5.46 -19.44 -7.10
N ALA A 191 5.54 -19.44 -5.78
CA ALA A 191 6.74 -19.71 -5.02
C ALA A 191 6.38 -20.55 -3.78
N THR A 192 7.27 -21.49 -3.41
CA THR A 192 7.05 -22.38 -2.27
C THR A 192 6.84 -21.60 -0.96
N ASP A 193 7.58 -20.50 -0.77
CA ASP A 193 7.45 -19.59 0.36
C ASP A 193 7.29 -18.17 -0.20
N LEU A 194 6.06 -17.83 -0.58
CA LEU A 194 5.77 -16.57 -1.23
C LEU A 194 6.02 -15.37 -0.29
N ALA A 195 5.71 -15.51 1.00
CA ALA A 195 5.91 -14.45 1.99
C ALA A 195 7.40 -14.11 2.20
N ALA A 196 8.33 -15.02 1.88
CA ALA A 196 9.76 -14.76 2.01
C ALA A 196 10.24 -13.54 1.20
N ILE A 197 9.53 -13.17 0.12
CA ILE A 197 9.84 -12.00 -0.72
C ILE A 197 9.83 -10.72 0.13
N VAL A 198 8.92 -10.59 1.10
CA VAL A 198 8.72 -9.37 1.90
C VAL A 198 8.83 -9.60 3.40
N ARG A 199 9.16 -10.78 3.87
CA ARG A 199 9.17 -11.14 5.30
C ARG A 199 9.99 -10.18 6.16
N ASN A 200 11.05 -9.61 5.64
CA ASN A 200 11.87 -8.62 6.35
C ASN A 200 11.21 -7.24 6.49
N PHE A 201 10.10 -7.00 5.77
CA PHE A 201 9.42 -5.71 5.68
C PHE A 201 7.95 -5.79 6.11
N VAL A 202 7.58 -6.87 6.80
CA VAL A 202 6.27 -7.05 7.41
C VAL A 202 6.43 -7.41 8.88
N LYS A 203 5.46 -7.05 9.69
CA LYS A 203 5.45 -7.39 11.11
C LYS A 203 5.10 -8.85 11.34
N TRP A 204 4.30 -9.41 10.44
CA TRP A 204 3.84 -10.79 10.51
C TRP A 204 3.31 -11.24 9.16
N ASP A 205 3.55 -12.47 8.82
CA ASP A 205 2.99 -13.16 7.66
C ASP A 205 2.40 -14.52 8.08
N HIS A 206 1.41 -14.99 7.33
CA HIS A 206 0.81 -16.31 7.55
C HIS A 206 0.16 -16.83 6.27
N GLN A 207 0.25 -18.14 6.08
CA GLN A 207 -0.49 -18.86 5.05
C GLN A 207 -1.50 -19.78 5.74
N PRO A 208 -2.80 -19.41 5.78
CA PRO A 208 -3.82 -20.24 6.39
C PRO A 208 -3.98 -21.58 5.67
N ASN A 209 -4.09 -22.64 6.42
CA ASN A 209 -4.28 -23.99 5.88
C ASN A 209 -5.76 -24.42 5.78
N SER A 210 -6.67 -23.61 6.26
CA SER A 210 -8.12 -23.81 6.21
C SER A 210 -8.84 -22.46 6.39
N LEU A 211 -10.14 -22.42 6.07
CA LEU A 211 -10.97 -21.22 6.29
C LEU A 211 -11.14 -20.90 7.77
N THR A 212 -11.17 -21.90 8.65
CA THR A 212 -11.18 -21.66 10.10
C THR A 212 -9.88 -21.01 10.57
N ASP A 213 -8.72 -21.45 10.05
CA ASP A 213 -7.43 -20.84 10.30
C ASP A 213 -7.35 -19.43 9.71
N PHE A 214 -7.88 -19.25 8.49
CA PHE A 214 -7.97 -17.92 7.85
C PHE A 214 -8.73 -16.92 8.75
N GLY A 215 -9.91 -17.27 9.25
CA GLY A 215 -10.68 -16.36 10.11
C GLY A 215 -9.88 -15.90 11.35
N ARG A 216 -9.17 -16.84 12.01
CA ARG A 216 -8.31 -16.51 13.17
C ARG A 216 -7.09 -15.68 12.76
N ALA A 217 -6.45 -16.07 11.66
CA ALA A 217 -5.28 -15.38 11.13
C ALA A 217 -5.61 -13.94 10.70
N ALA A 218 -6.77 -13.73 10.10
CA ALA A 218 -7.24 -12.41 9.68
C ALA A 218 -7.41 -11.46 10.87
N MET A 219 -8.05 -11.90 11.95
CA MET A 219 -8.18 -11.11 13.17
C MET A 219 -6.83 -10.82 13.83
N ARG A 220 -5.92 -11.82 13.84
CA ARG A 220 -4.57 -11.66 14.36
C ARG A 220 -3.75 -10.69 13.54
N ALA A 221 -3.79 -10.79 12.22
CA ALA A 221 -3.11 -9.88 11.30
C ALA A 221 -3.52 -8.43 11.56
N TYR A 222 -4.83 -8.16 11.64
CA TYR A 222 -5.35 -6.84 11.93
C TYR A 222 -4.88 -6.31 13.28
N THR A 223 -4.97 -7.13 14.33
CA THR A 223 -4.50 -6.77 15.68
C THR A 223 -3.01 -6.42 15.67
N LEU A 224 -2.19 -7.25 15.01
CA LEU A 224 -0.75 -7.01 14.93
C LEU A 224 -0.41 -5.75 14.12
N ALA A 225 -1.09 -5.54 12.98
CA ALA A 225 -0.86 -4.36 12.16
C ALA A 225 -1.12 -3.06 12.93
N THR A 226 -2.21 -3.02 13.70
CA THR A 226 -2.69 -1.82 14.41
C THR A 226 -2.09 -1.64 15.80
N THR A 227 -1.40 -2.64 16.35
CA THR A 227 -0.69 -2.50 17.64
C THR A 227 0.70 -1.90 17.43
N PRO A 228 1.08 -0.83 18.14
CA PRO A 228 2.44 -0.27 18.06
C PRO A 228 3.56 -1.26 18.46
N PRO A 229 4.72 -1.20 17.82
CA PRO A 229 5.00 -0.42 16.62
C PRO A 229 4.20 -0.97 15.44
N MET A 230 3.38 -0.12 14.81
CA MET A 230 2.54 -0.53 13.68
C MET A 230 3.42 -0.89 12.48
N ALA A 231 2.94 -1.80 11.63
CA ALA A 231 3.62 -2.16 10.39
C ALA A 231 2.68 -2.97 9.47
N PRO A 232 3.02 -3.13 8.18
CA PRO A 232 2.32 -4.01 7.27
C PRO A 232 2.29 -5.47 7.76
N VAL A 233 1.23 -6.17 7.41
CA VAL A 233 1.06 -7.63 7.63
C VAL A 233 0.66 -8.29 6.33
N LEU A 234 0.93 -9.60 6.17
CA LEU A 234 0.63 -10.33 4.94
C LEU A 234 -0.07 -11.65 5.23
N LEU A 235 -1.15 -11.93 4.52
CA LEU A 235 -1.80 -13.24 4.42
C LEU A 235 -1.56 -13.81 3.02
N VAL A 236 -1.13 -15.06 2.93
CA VAL A 236 -1.02 -15.80 1.68
C VAL A 236 -2.26 -16.68 1.53
N LEU A 237 -3.06 -16.45 0.51
CA LEU A 237 -4.38 -17.04 0.33
C LEU A 237 -4.37 -18.06 -0.82
N ASP A 238 -4.55 -19.33 -0.51
CA ASP A 238 -4.61 -20.39 -1.49
C ASP A 238 -5.85 -20.25 -2.40
N ALA A 239 -5.64 -20.28 -3.71
CA ALA A 239 -6.68 -20.21 -4.73
C ALA A 239 -7.68 -21.38 -4.63
N ALA A 240 -7.24 -22.57 -4.24
CA ALA A 240 -8.11 -23.72 -4.04
C ALA A 240 -9.10 -23.50 -2.87
N GLN A 241 -8.64 -22.92 -1.77
CA GLN A 241 -9.52 -22.57 -0.63
C GLN A 241 -10.51 -21.47 -1.01
N GLN A 242 -10.14 -20.53 -1.86
CA GLN A 242 -11.04 -19.47 -2.34
C GLN A 242 -12.21 -20.05 -3.14
N LYS A 243 -11.94 -21.05 -3.98
CA LYS A 243 -12.90 -21.66 -4.94
C LYS A 243 -13.66 -22.87 -4.38
N ALA A 244 -13.22 -23.44 -3.27
CA ALA A 244 -13.87 -24.61 -2.70
C ALA A 244 -15.30 -24.29 -2.25
N PRO A 245 -16.32 -25.10 -2.65
CA PRO A 245 -17.69 -24.92 -2.18
C PRO A 245 -17.79 -25.23 -0.69
N LEU A 246 -18.59 -24.45 0.03
CA LEU A 246 -18.85 -24.63 1.46
C LEU A 246 -20.26 -25.14 1.70
N GLU A 247 -20.40 -26.26 2.41
CA GLU A 247 -21.69 -26.69 2.97
C GLU A 247 -22.12 -25.79 4.14
N THR A 248 -21.15 -25.40 4.97
CA THR A 248 -21.39 -24.52 6.13
C THR A 248 -20.18 -23.65 6.36
N ALA A 249 -20.38 -22.35 6.37
CA ALA A 249 -19.31 -21.39 6.66
C ALA A 249 -18.87 -21.48 8.13
N PRO A 250 -17.55 -21.41 8.43
CA PRO A 250 -17.07 -21.30 9.80
C PRO A 250 -17.61 -20.05 10.49
N SER A 251 -17.71 -20.07 11.82
CA SER A 251 -18.05 -18.85 12.57
C SER A 251 -16.94 -17.81 12.44
N ILE A 252 -17.33 -16.55 12.25
CA ILE A 252 -16.38 -15.44 12.18
C ILE A 252 -15.90 -15.11 13.59
N PRO A 253 -14.58 -15.16 13.86
CA PRO A 253 -14.05 -14.81 15.18
C PRO A 253 -14.26 -13.33 15.48
N ARG A 254 -14.48 -13.01 16.75
CA ARG A 254 -14.64 -11.62 17.19
C ARG A 254 -13.29 -10.91 17.24
N LEU A 255 -13.18 -9.74 16.60
CA LEU A 255 -12.03 -8.86 16.75
C LEU A 255 -11.99 -8.29 18.17
N SER A 256 -10.84 -8.41 18.84
CA SER A 256 -10.59 -7.80 20.14
C SER A 256 -9.23 -7.08 20.07
N LEU A 257 -9.28 -5.77 20.08
CA LEU A 257 -8.05 -4.96 20.08
C LEU A 257 -7.55 -4.77 21.52
N PRO A 258 -6.23 -4.89 21.78
CA PRO A 258 -5.66 -4.63 23.08
C PRO A 258 -5.82 -3.15 23.43
N LYS A 259 -6.09 -2.85 24.70
CA LYS A 259 -5.96 -1.48 25.21
C LYS A 259 -4.48 -1.18 25.38
N PHE A 260 -4.06 -0.02 24.91
CA PHE A 260 -2.68 0.42 25.14
C PHE A 260 -2.47 0.77 26.61
N PRO A 261 -1.33 0.38 27.19
CA PRO A 261 -1.00 0.78 28.55
C PRO A 261 -0.81 2.31 28.63
N SER A 262 -1.26 2.91 29.72
CA SER A 262 -0.92 4.28 30.03
C SER A 262 0.54 4.39 30.40
N ALA A 263 1.18 5.53 30.13
CA ALA A 263 2.53 5.79 30.62
C ALA A 263 2.55 5.81 32.16
N ASP A 264 3.68 5.35 32.73
CA ASP A 264 3.89 5.46 34.18
C ASP A 264 3.94 6.94 34.60
N ILE A 265 3.10 7.31 35.55
CA ILE A 265 2.95 8.71 35.97
C ILE A 265 4.23 9.31 36.59
N ASN A 266 5.06 8.47 37.26
CA ASN A 266 6.29 8.96 37.84
C ASN A 266 7.34 9.24 36.77
N SER A 267 7.41 8.37 35.73
CA SER A 267 8.25 8.61 34.54
C SER A 267 7.83 9.88 33.80
N VAL A 268 6.51 10.12 33.64
CA VAL A 268 6.01 11.35 33.03
C VAL A 268 6.41 12.59 33.83
N LYS A 269 6.27 12.55 35.14
CA LYS A 269 6.70 13.66 36.04
C LYS A 269 8.19 13.93 35.95
N GLU A 270 9.01 12.88 35.88
CA GLU A 270 10.47 13.01 35.74
C GLU A 270 10.84 13.64 34.40
N ILE A 271 10.20 13.20 33.28
CA ILE A 271 10.39 13.82 31.96
C ILE A 271 10.01 15.29 32.00
N ALA A 272 8.87 15.63 32.60
CA ALA A 272 8.43 17.02 32.72
C ALA A 272 9.45 17.87 33.50
N ARG A 273 9.99 17.34 34.64
CA ARG A 273 11.03 18.01 35.41
C ARG A 273 12.29 18.25 34.58
N LEU A 274 12.75 17.22 33.84
CA LEU A 274 13.93 17.34 32.99
C LEU A 274 13.76 18.39 31.90
N LEU A 275 12.54 18.46 31.29
CA LEU A 275 12.24 19.47 30.25
C LEU A 275 12.24 20.89 30.80
N VAL A 276 11.78 21.08 32.06
CA VAL A 276 11.75 22.40 32.72
C VAL A 276 13.16 22.82 33.16
N ASP A 277 13.97 21.89 33.60
CA ASP A 277 15.32 22.16 34.13
C ASP A 277 16.40 22.33 33.02
N ALA A 278 16.11 21.91 31.78
CA ALA A 278 17.05 21.99 30.67
C ALA A 278 17.17 23.42 30.11
N ASP A 279 18.39 23.80 29.70
CA ASP A 279 18.67 25.13 29.12
C ASP A 279 18.35 25.23 27.61
N ASN A 280 18.49 24.12 26.86
CA ASN A 280 18.24 24.05 25.41
C ASN A 280 17.52 22.74 25.03
N PRO A 281 16.33 22.47 25.57
CA PRO A 281 15.59 21.27 25.27
C PRO A 281 14.95 21.29 23.88
N ARG A 282 14.76 20.11 23.27
CA ARG A 282 14.07 19.93 21.98
C ARG A 282 13.13 18.73 22.01
N ILE A 283 12.13 18.78 21.16
CA ILE A 283 11.25 17.65 20.90
C ILE A 283 11.55 17.09 19.51
N ASN A 284 11.80 15.79 19.42
CA ASN A 284 11.78 15.03 18.18
C ASN A 284 10.50 14.21 18.17
N THR A 285 9.60 14.55 17.24
CA THR A 285 8.25 13.94 17.21
C THR A 285 8.23 12.50 16.73
N GLY A 286 9.25 12.05 16.02
CA GLY A 286 9.28 10.68 15.48
C GLY A 286 7.99 10.30 14.76
N GLN A 287 7.38 9.21 15.20
CA GLN A 287 6.11 8.70 14.65
C GLN A 287 4.88 9.04 15.53
N ALA A 288 5.06 9.86 16.56
CA ALA A 288 3.98 10.26 17.48
C ALA A 288 3.03 11.29 16.86
N ALA A 289 2.03 11.72 17.65
CA ALA A 289 1.03 12.72 17.27
C ALA A 289 0.29 12.34 15.97
N ARG A 290 -0.29 11.12 15.94
CA ARG A 290 -0.99 10.57 14.78
C ARG A 290 -2.44 11.05 14.64
N THR A 291 -2.99 11.66 15.67
CA THR A 291 -4.35 12.19 15.72
C THR A 291 -4.32 13.70 15.86
N GLN A 292 -5.42 14.37 15.50
CA GLN A 292 -5.55 15.82 15.70
C GLN A 292 -5.33 16.19 17.17
N GLU A 293 -5.94 15.44 18.10
CA GLU A 293 -5.75 15.65 19.54
C GLU A 293 -4.25 15.53 19.95
N GLY A 294 -3.54 14.54 19.41
CA GLY A 294 -2.11 14.38 19.66
C GLY A 294 -1.26 15.53 19.12
N ILE A 295 -1.65 16.11 17.97
CA ILE A 295 -1.01 17.30 17.41
C ILE A 295 -1.27 18.50 18.30
N ASP A 296 -2.52 18.71 18.73
CA ASP A 296 -2.93 19.85 19.56
C ASP A 296 -2.19 19.82 20.92
N LEU A 297 -2.11 18.65 21.58
CA LEU A 297 -1.34 18.46 22.81
C LEU A 297 0.17 18.71 22.61
N LEU A 298 0.72 18.32 21.46
CA LEU A 298 2.13 18.58 21.17
C LEU A 298 2.39 20.07 20.93
N VAL A 299 1.46 20.78 20.29
CA VAL A 299 1.53 22.25 20.12
C VAL A 299 1.46 22.92 21.48
N GLU A 300 0.51 22.54 22.32
CA GLU A 300 0.36 23.09 23.70
C GLU A 300 1.64 22.91 24.50
N LEU A 301 2.25 21.69 24.50
CA LEU A 301 3.50 21.43 25.19
C LEU A 301 4.65 22.30 24.66
N ALA A 302 4.75 22.41 23.32
CA ALA A 302 5.80 23.20 22.70
C ALA A 302 5.67 24.69 23.04
N GLU A 303 4.45 25.25 23.01
CA GLU A 303 4.20 26.64 23.35
C GLU A 303 4.39 26.95 24.83
N LEU A 304 3.95 26.04 25.73
CA LEU A 304 4.08 26.19 27.16
C LEU A 304 5.54 26.34 27.61
N LEU A 305 6.43 25.56 27.04
CA LEU A 305 7.85 25.53 27.37
C LEU A 305 8.77 26.20 26.33
N GLN A 306 8.19 26.79 25.28
CA GLN A 306 8.93 27.40 24.14
C GLN A 306 9.91 26.42 23.50
N LEU A 307 9.51 25.15 23.36
CA LEU A 307 10.37 24.08 22.86
C LEU A 307 10.41 24.04 21.34
N PRO A 308 11.60 24.09 20.71
CA PRO A 308 11.72 23.74 19.30
C PRO A 308 11.29 22.31 19.03
N VAL A 309 10.50 22.11 17.98
CA VAL A 309 10.00 20.80 17.57
C VAL A 309 10.58 20.41 16.22
N ASP A 310 11.29 19.28 16.19
CA ASP A 310 11.79 18.68 14.96
C ASP A 310 10.83 17.60 14.51
N GLY A 311 10.10 17.87 13.42
CA GLY A 311 9.17 16.91 12.81
C GLY A 311 9.89 15.92 11.92
N VAL A 312 9.30 14.73 11.75
CA VAL A 312 9.75 13.78 10.74
C VAL A 312 9.12 14.14 9.40
N ASN A 313 9.93 14.21 8.35
CA ASN A 313 9.53 14.66 7.01
C ASN A 313 8.36 13.89 6.39
N ASN A 314 8.04 12.70 6.90
CA ASN A 314 7.01 11.82 6.32
C ASN A 314 5.64 11.94 7.02
N ARG A 315 5.53 12.76 8.07
CA ARG A 315 4.27 12.93 8.82
C ARG A 315 3.99 14.39 9.11
N LEU A 316 2.72 14.74 8.99
CA LEU A 316 2.21 16.01 9.50
C LEU A 316 1.81 15.80 10.97
N ASN A 317 2.79 15.75 11.85
CA ASN A 317 2.60 15.58 13.29
C ASN A 317 2.91 16.85 14.11
N PHE A 318 3.37 17.90 13.47
CA PHE A 318 3.46 19.25 14.01
C PHE A 318 3.22 20.25 12.87
N PRO A 319 2.50 21.36 13.09
CA PRO A 319 2.19 22.29 12.00
C PRO A 319 3.46 22.89 11.37
N SER A 320 3.64 22.73 10.09
CA SER A 320 4.86 23.13 9.37
C SER A 320 5.09 24.66 9.33
N ARG A 321 4.08 25.46 9.63
CA ARG A 321 4.15 26.92 9.71
C ARG A 321 4.20 27.44 11.15
N HIS A 322 4.27 26.56 12.14
CA HIS A 322 4.35 26.94 13.54
C HIS A 322 5.70 27.62 13.83
N PRO A 323 5.74 28.72 14.64
CA PRO A 323 6.99 29.40 14.95
C PRO A 323 8.08 28.55 15.58
N LEU A 324 7.71 27.48 16.31
CA LEU A 324 8.65 26.55 16.96
C LEU A 324 9.06 25.37 16.07
N GLN A 325 8.55 25.28 14.84
CA GLN A 325 8.92 24.20 13.93
C GLN A 325 10.36 24.39 13.42
N GLY A 326 11.25 23.44 13.74
CA GLY A 326 12.61 23.40 13.21
C GLY A 326 13.50 24.57 13.60
N THR A 327 13.16 25.31 14.65
CA THR A 327 13.87 26.57 15.01
C THR A 327 15.01 26.38 16.02
N GLY A 328 15.26 25.15 16.47
CA GLY A 328 16.31 24.87 17.44
C GLY A 328 17.70 25.23 16.93
N THR A 329 18.43 26.07 17.66
CA THR A 329 19.82 26.45 17.38
C THR A 329 20.80 25.86 18.40
N GLY A 330 22.05 25.71 18.04
CA GLY A 330 23.07 25.14 18.93
C GLY A 330 22.88 23.62 19.21
N VAL A 331 23.66 23.09 20.12
CA VAL A 331 23.57 21.69 20.55
C VAL A 331 22.55 21.60 21.68
N PRO A 332 21.49 20.74 21.57
CA PRO A 332 20.57 20.56 22.67
C PRO A 332 21.24 19.84 23.83
N ASP A 333 20.88 20.24 25.05
CA ASP A 333 21.27 19.55 26.28
C ASP A 333 20.28 18.43 26.66
N LEU A 334 19.04 18.51 26.13
CA LEU A 334 18.01 17.50 26.30
C LEU A 334 17.21 17.31 25.01
N ILE A 335 16.92 16.07 24.64
CA ILE A 335 16.03 15.74 23.52
C ILE A 335 14.92 14.80 24.02
N LEU A 336 13.68 15.25 23.94
CA LEU A 336 12.51 14.40 24.10
C LEU A 336 12.21 13.70 22.78
N ASN A 337 12.50 12.40 22.69
CA ASN A 337 12.16 11.58 21.54
C ASN A 337 10.78 10.93 21.72
N LEU A 338 9.79 11.35 20.94
CA LEU A 338 8.45 10.76 20.93
C LEU A 338 8.37 9.72 19.81
N GLU A 339 8.30 8.44 20.18
CA GLU A 339 8.20 7.32 19.25
C GLU A 339 9.23 7.43 18.09
N PRO A 340 10.54 7.42 18.38
CA PRO A 340 11.55 7.57 17.34
C PRO A 340 11.43 6.46 16.30
N GLY A 341 11.59 6.79 15.03
CA GLY A 341 11.64 5.83 13.93
C GLY A 341 12.80 4.86 14.07
N ALA A 342 12.98 3.96 13.11
CA ALA A 342 14.04 2.93 13.08
C ALA A 342 15.48 3.49 13.12
N ARG A 343 15.69 4.78 13.11
CA ARG A 343 16.98 5.44 13.33
C ARG A 343 17.32 5.58 14.82
N ILE A 344 17.05 4.55 15.62
CA ILE A 344 17.62 4.45 16.95
C ILE A 344 19.06 4.02 16.78
N GLY A 345 19.99 4.96 16.75
CA GLY A 345 21.40 4.62 16.59
C GLY A 345 22.33 5.79 16.27
N THR A 346 21.81 6.96 16.01
CA THR A 346 22.65 8.15 16.15
C THR A 346 22.60 8.58 17.60
N THR A 347 23.37 7.89 18.46
CA THR A 347 23.95 8.56 19.61
C THR A 347 24.51 9.89 19.11
N PRO A 348 24.17 11.03 19.75
CA PRO A 348 24.91 12.25 19.48
C PRO A 348 26.38 11.88 19.60
N SER A 349 27.16 12.10 18.53
CA SER A 349 28.60 11.96 18.64
C SER A 349 29.01 12.85 19.79
N THR A 350 29.48 12.26 20.87
CA THR A 350 30.12 12.99 21.96
C THR A 350 31.14 13.91 21.30
N PRO A 351 31.11 15.23 21.51
CA PRO A 351 32.15 16.11 21.01
C PRO A 351 33.48 15.57 21.52
N ARG A 352 34.41 15.28 20.62
CA ARG A 352 35.80 14.97 20.98
C ARG A 352 36.50 16.22 21.48
#